data_ad82562dbff1344d2e4536b52b2eeb1b
#
_entry.id   ad82562dbff1344d2e4536b52b2eeb1b
#
_cell.length_a   1.000
_cell.length_b   1.000
_cell.length_c   1.000
_cell.angle_alpha   90.00
_cell.angle_beta   90.00
_cell.angle_gamma   90.00
#
_symmetry.space_group_name_H-M   'P 1'
#
loop_
_entity.id
_entity.type
_entity.pdbx_description
1 polymer ?
#
loop_
_entity_poly.entity_id
_entity_poly.type
_entity_poly.pdbx_seq_one_letter_code
_entity_poly.pdbx_strand_id
1 'polypeptide(L)'
;MKRKAYLAALVMCMALAVNGCGDNKETTDTENTATEQQTEESEETEDTQEQAASYTDSTGATRLVSVDNVEKYVTIADYKGITLDNSVQEVTDEAVENRVAENLKSSAEAVTDENATIQNGDTATINFVGTKDGEAFEGGTGNNYDLVIGSGSMIPGFEEGIVGMKKGETKDVPVTFPENYRNTELAGQDAVFQITVQSFKRPPELTDDWVAANTDYKTVDEYKANVRTQLEQEAQEQADNSLRSTAWSTVYTNSEVVEYPEKDVEEASKTFRNQAEAYAKQGNMELEDFVASQGVSMDDFEAQCQQYAQAKVKQDLIIQGIMDAEG
;
A
#
# COMPACT_ATOMS: atom_id res chain seq x y z
N MET A 1 22.05 10.85 6.57
CA MET A 1 21.81 9.42 6.78
C MET A 1 20.39 8.92 6.41
N LYS A 2 19.37 9.80 6.23
CA LYS A 2 17.98 9.39 5.91
C LYS A 2 17.69 9.18 4.41
N ARG A 3 18.54 9.65 3.48
CA ARG A 3 18.30 9.56 2.03
C ARG A 3 18.75 8.23 1.39
N LYS A 4 19.67 7.49 2.02
CA LYS A 4 20.11 6.17 1.51
C LYS A 4 19.04 5.06 1.66
N ALA A 5 18.00 5.28 2.47
CA ALA A 5 16.93 4.32 2.70
C ALA A 5 15.89 4.26 1.56
N TYR A 6 15.78 5.31 0.74
CA TYR A 6 14.74 5.40 -0.30
C TYR A 6 15.08 4.57 -1.55
N LEU A 7 16.35 4.50 -1.95
CA LEU A 7 16.72 3.65 -3.09
C LEU A 7 16.66 2.17 -2.72
N ALA A 8 17.06 1.82 -1.49
CA ALA A 8 16.89 0.45 -0.98
C ALA A 8 15.40 0.07 -0.89
N ALA A 9 14.51 1.02 -0.57
CA ALA A 9 13.07 0.80 -0.57
C ALA A 9 12.50 0.68 -2.00
N LEU A 10 13.02 1.44 -2.97
CA LEU A 10 12.61 1.34 -4.38
C LEU A 10 13.06 -0.01 -4.98
N VAL A 11 14.26 -0.47 -4.67
CA VAL A 11 14.78 -1.80 -5.05
C VAL A 11 13.96 -2.92 -4.38
N MET A 12 13.55 -2.74 -3.12
CA MET A 12 12.78 -3.73 -2.38
C MET A 12 11.31 -3.80 -2.85
N CYS A 13 10.71 -2.67 -3.28
CA CYS A 13 9.35 -2.66 -3.83
C CYS A 13 9.26 -3.30 -5.22
N MET A 14 10.32 -3.22 -6.04
CA MET A 14 10.35 -3.89 -7.36
C MET A 14 10.57 -5.41 -7.25
N ALA A 15 11.21 -5.89 -6.17
CA ALA A 15 11.48 -7.32 -5.97
C ALA A 15 10.26 -8.13 -5.45
N LEU A 16 9.18 -7.47 -5.01
CA LEU A 16 8.01 -8.13 -4.41
C LEU A 16 6.82 -8.32 -5.35
N ALA A 17 6.93 -7.96 -6.63
CA ALA A 17 5.85 -8.09 -7.62
C ALA A 17 5.82 -9.42 -8.37
N VAL A 18 6.32 -10.51 -7.77
CA VAL A 18 6.09 -11.86 -8.31
C VAL A 18 4.89 -12.48 -7.60
N ASN A 19 3.70 -12.10 -7.99
CA ASN A 19 2.50 -12.80 -7.57
C ASN A 19 1.95 -13.66 -8.70
N GLY A 20 1.78 -14.92 -8.32
CA GLY A 20 1.35 -16.00 -9.15
C GLY A 20 0.01 -15.79 -9.83
N CYS A 21 -0.09 -16.41 -11.01
CA CYS A 21 -1.30 -16.70 -11.76
C CYS A 21 -2.38 -17.33 -10.89
N GLY A 22 -3.55 -16.72 -10.92
CA GLY A 22 -4.81 -17.37 -10.58
C GLY A 22 -5.81 -17.04 -11.67
N ASP A 23 -6.05 -18.01 -12.57
CA ASP A 23 -7.13 -17.98 -13.53
C ASP A 23 -8.48 -17.76 -12.83
N ASN A 24 -9.26 -16.82 -13.33
CA ASN A 24 -10.70 -17.00 -13.34
C ASN A 24 -11.33 -16.36 -14.57
N LYS A 25 -11.79 -17.27 -15.40
CA LYS A 25 -12.66 -17.08 -16.56
C LYS A 25 -14.10 -17.12 -16.05
N GLU A 26 -14.89 -16.11 -16.30
CA GLU A 26 -16.26 -16.35 -16.75
C GLU A 26 -16.92 -15.09 -17.33
N THR A 27 -17.46 -15.34 -18.47
CA THR A 27 -18.30 -14.59 -19.40
C THR A 27 -19.62 -14.12 -18.78
N THR A 28 -20.10 -12.93 -19.20
CA THR A 28 -21.44 -12.83 -19.82
C THR A 28 -21.63 -11.50 -20.57
N ASP A 29 -22.09 -11.68 -21.80
CA ASP A 29 -22.62 -10.68 -22.71
C ASP A 29 -23.81 -9.90 -22.14
N THR A 30 -23.95 -8.63 -22.48
CA THR A 30 -25.20 -8.12 -23.09
C THR A 30 -24.96 -6.79 -23.82
N GLU A 31 -25.47 -6.76 -25.05
CA GLU A 31 -25.53 -5.70 -26.05
C GLU A 31 -26.28 -4.44 -25.56
N ASN A 32 -25.92 -3.27 -25.96
CA ASN A 32 -26.43 -2.48 -27.08
C ASN A 32 -26.37 -0.96 -26.85
N THR A 33 -25.84 -0.16 -27.64
CA THR A 33 -26.31 0.65 -28.75
C THR A 33 -25.46 1.91 -28.92
N ALA A 34 -25.08 2.15 -30.13
CA ALA A 34 -24.28 3.18 -30.73
C ALA A 34 -24.65 4.64 -30.39
N THR A 35 -23.68 5.53 -30.40
CA THR A 35 -23.65 6.72 -31.27
C THR A 35 -22.22 7.32 -31.37
N GLU A 36 -21.94 7.78 -32.57
CA GLU A 36 -20.73 8.13 -33.28
C GLU A 36 -19.80 9.21 -32.68
N GLN A 37 -18.52 9.02 -33.07
CA GLN A 37 -17.51 10.01 -33.47
C GLN A 37 -16.85 10.89 -32.43
N GLN A 38 -15.59 10.59 -32.11
CA GLN A 38 -14.44 11.39 -32.54
C GLN A 38 -13.14 10.62 -32.34
N THR A 39 -12.37 10.52 -33.39
CA THR A 39 -11.02 10.02 -33.48
C THR A 39 -10.08 10.89 -32.65
N GLU A 40 -9.50 10.34 -31.60
CA GLU A 40 -8.21 10.75 -31.06
C GLU A 40 -7.38 9.49 -30.84
N GLU A 41 -6.23 9.50 -31.47
CA GLU A 41 -5.18 8.51 -31.42
C GLU A 41 -4.78 8.29 -29.95
N SER A 42 -5.26 7.22 -29.33
CA SER A 42 -4.73 6.74 -28.06
C SER A 42 -3.54 5.86 -28.36
N GLU A 43 -2.33 6.37 -28.11
CA GLU A 43 -1.15 5.55 -27.93
C GLU A 43 -1.47 4.46 -26.91
N GLU A 44 -1.40 3.23 -27.34
CA GLU A 44 -1.42 2.04 -26.48
C GLU A 44 -0.25 2.19 -25.50
N THR A 45 -0.55 2.49 -24.25
CA THR A 45 0.36 2.19 -23.15
C THR A 45 0.42 0.68 -23.04
N GLU A 46 1.43 0.07 -23.67
CA GLU A 46 1.83 -1.30 -23.37
C GLU A 46 2.06 -1.42 -21.86
N ASP A 47 1.16 -2.16 -21.23
CA ASP A 47 1.30 -2.63 -19.86
C ASP A 47 2.57 -3.51 -19.83
N THR A 48 3.68 -2.93 -19.38
CA THR A 48 4.97 -3.62 -19.29
C THR A 48 4.89 -4.60 -18.12
N GLN A 49 4.16 -5.71 -18.31
CA GLN A 49 4.33 -6.87 -17.46
C GLN A 49 5.79 -7.33 -17.62
N GLU A 50 6.49 -7.34 -16.51
CA GLU A 50 7.86 -7.84 -16.38
C GLU A 50 7.92 -9.28 -16.89
N GLN A 51 8.24 -9.47 -18.18
CA GLN A 51 8.54 -10.78 -18.70
C GLN A 51 9.86 -11.24 -18.08
N ALA A 52 9.77 -12.12 -17.09
CA ALA A 52 10.93 -12.84 -16.57
C ALA A 52 11.69 -13.45 -17.78
N ALA A 53 12.99 -13.23 -17.83
CA ALA A 53 13.83 -13.84 -18.87
C ALA A 53 13.59 -15.36 -18.82
N SER A 54 13.11 -15.92 -19.93
CA SER A 54 12.87 -17.35 -20.05
C SER A 54 13.79 -17.93 -21.10
N TYR A 55 14.40 -19.06 -20.79
CA TYR A 55 15.29 -19.81 -21.66
C TYR A 55 14.58 -21.06 -22.16
N THR A 56 15.01 -21.57 -23.30
CA THR A 56 14.51 -22.86 -23.81
C THR A 56 15.66 -23.86 -23.73
N ASP A 57 15.45 -24.96 -23.01
CA ASP A 57 16.46 -26.03 -22.91
C ASP A 57 16.53 -26.90 -24.18
N SER A 58 17.42 -27.88 -24.16
CA SER A 58 17.62 -28.80 -25.29
C SER A 58 16.40 -29.68 -25.60
N THR A 59 15.41 -29.77 -24.70
CA THR A 59 14.16 -30.51 -24.87
C THR A 59 13.00 -29.64 -25.35
N GLY A 60 13.19 -28.31 -25.40
CA GLY A 60 12.17 -27.32 -25.73
C GLY A 60 11.36 -26.82 -24.54
N ALA A 61 11.71 -27.18 -23.30
CA ALA A 61 11.06 -26.69 -22.09
C ALA A 61 11.55 -25.29 -21.73
N THR A 62 10.65 -24.47 -21.21
CA THR A 62 10.96 -23.12 -20.73
C THR A 62 11.62 -23.19 -19.35
N ARG A 63 12.74 -22.49 -19.18
CA ARG A 63 13.52 -22.44 -17.95
C ARG A 63 13.68 -21.00 -17.47
N LEU A 64 13.87 -20.83 -16.16
CA LEU A 64 14.13 -19.52 -15.53
C LEU A 64 15.61 -19.12 -15.59
N VAL A 65 16.50 -20.10 -15.84
CA VAL A 65 17.95 -19.89 -15.89
C VAL A 65 18.53 -20.53 -17.15
N SER A 66 19.65 -19.97 -17.63
CA SER A 66 20.30 -20.38 -18.89
C SER A 66 21.05 -21.71 -18.81
N VAL A 67 21.10 -22.34 -17.64
CA VAL A 67 21.87 -23.56 -17.39
C VAL A 67 20.98 -24.78 -17.25
N ASP A 68 21.40 -25.93 -17.83
CA ASP A 68 20.62 -27.18 -17.80
C ASP A 68 20.80 -27.96 -16.48
N ASN A 69 21.95 -27.86 -15.82
CA ASN A 69 22.23 -28.58 -14.58
C ASN A 69 22.35 -27.59 -13.42
N VAL A 70 21.21 -27.25 -12.81
CA VAL A 70 21.10 -26.27 -11.72
C VAL A 70 21.86 -26.71 -10.46
N GLU A 71 21.99 -28.03 -10.18
CA GLU A 71 22.66 -28.57 -9.00
C GLU A 71 24.15 -28.20 -8.92
N LYS A 72 24.76 -27.83 -10.04
CA LYS A 72 26.15 -27.34 -10.05
C LYS A 72 26.29 -25.91 -9.54
N TYR A 73 25.22 -25.14 -9.61
CA TYR A 73 25.19 -23.70 -9.35
C TYR A 73 24.58 -23.35 -7.99
N VAL A 74 23.68 -24.19 -7.48
CA VAL A 74 23.00 -23.95 -6.20
C VAL A 74 22.83 -25.25 -5.41
N THR A 75 23.10 -25.19 -4.11
CA THR A 75 22.69 -26.20 -3.14
C THR A 75 21.41 -25.74 -2.49
N ILE A 76 20.30 -26.41 -2.83
CA ILE A 76 18.96 -26.05 -2.32
C ILE A 76 18.79 -26.66 -0.93
N ALA A 77 18.32 -25.85 0.02
CA ALA A 77 17.96 -26.31 1.36
C ALA A 77 16.74 -27.24 1.34
N ASP A 78 16.54 -27.99 2.40
CA ASP A 78 15.34 -28.80 2.57
C ASP A 78 14.09 -27.93 2.48
N TYR A 79 13.31 -28.12 1.41
CA TYR A 79 12.08 -27.38 1.15
C TYR A 79 10.82 -28.20 1.45
N LYS A 80 10.96 -29.51 1.75
CA LYS A 80 9.87 -30.39 2.15
C LYS A 80 9.84 -30.55 3.67
N GLY A 81 8.63 -30.59 4.23
CA GLY A 81 8.45 -30.81 5.66
C GLY A 81 8.84 -29.66 6.57
N ILE A 82 8.92 -28.44 6.04
CA ILE A 82 9.13 -27.23 6.84
C ILE A 82 7.91 -27.06 7.76
N THR A 83 8.15 -27.03 9.07
CA THR A 83 7.09 -26.75 10.05
C THR A 83 7.02 -25.25 10.30
N LEU A 84 5.90 -24.65 9.98
CA LEU A 84 5.63 -23.22 10.19
C LEU A 84 4.38 -23.06 11.05
N ASP A 85 4.34 -21.99 11.84
CA ASP A 85 3.15 -21.62 12.59
C ASP A 85 2.15 -20.93 11.64
N ASN A 86 0.95 -21.51 11.53
CA ASN A 86 -0.15 -20.96 10.75
C ASN A 86 -1.23 -20.43 11.68
N SER A 87 -0.91 -19.41 12.47
CA SER A 87 -1.89 -18.74 13.30
C SER A 87 -2.69 -17.71 12.48
N VAL A 88 -3.98 -17.98 12.31
CA VAL A 88 -4.93 -17.01 11.74
C VAL A 88 -5.39 -16.08 12.85
N GLN A 89 -5.35 -14.77 12.61
CA GLN A 89 -5.82 -13.79 13.59
C GLN A 89 -7.34 -13.91 13.77
N GLU A 90 -7.80 -14.02 15.02
CA GLU A 90 -9.22 -14.07 15.32
C GLU A 90 -9.91 -12.73 15.01
N VAL A 91 -11.03 -12.78 14.31
CA VAL A 91 -11.86 -11.60 14.01
C VAL A 91 -12.77 -11.31 15.21
N THR A 92 -12.49 -10.22 15.91
CA THR A 92 -13.28 -9.78 17.06
C THR A 92 -14.54 -9.02 16.63
N ASP A 93 -15.51 -8.91 17.54
CA ASP A 93 -16.70 -8.06 17.32
C ASP A 93 -16.30 -6.60 17.09
N GLU A 94 -15.29 -6.11 17.80
CA GLU A 94 -14.75 -4.77 17.63
C GLU A 94 -14.19 -4.54 16.21
N ALA A 95 -13.50 -5.52 15.62
CA ALA A 95 -13.02 -5.44 14.24
C ALA A 95 -14.18 -5.32 13.23
N VAL A 96 -15.27 -6.06 13.48
CA VAL A 96 -16.48 -5.97 12.65
C VAL A 96 -17.12 -4.59 12.77
N GLU A 97 -17.30 -4.07 13.99
CA GLU A 97 -17.88 -2.74 14.21
C GLU A 97 -17.02 -1.64 13.58
N ASN A 98 -15.70 -1.72 13.68
CA ASN A 98 -14.78 -0.78 13.05
C ASN A 98 -14.89 -0.81 11.53
N ARG A 99 -14.92 -1.98 10.88
CA ARG A 99 -15.10 -2.11 9.44
C ARG A 99 -16.45 -1.57 8.99
N VAL A 100 -17.53 -1.85 9.74
CA VAL A 100 -18.85 -1.28 9.47
C VAL A 100 -18.83 0.25 9.57
N ALA A 101 -18.18 0.81 10.59
CA ALA A 101 -18.04 2.26 10.74
C ALA A 101 -17.25 2.89 9.59
N GLU A 102 -16.18 2.23 9.08
CA GLU A 102 -15.43 2.68 7.91
C GLU A 102 -16.30 2.67 6.63
N ASN A 103 -17.09 1.62 6.43
CA ASN A 103 -18.02 1.52 5.31
C ASN A 103 -19.09 2.63 5.35
N LEU A 104 -19.64 2.94 6.52
CA LEU A 104 -20.57 4.05 6.70
C LEU A 104 -19.91 5.41 6.43
N LYS A 105 -18.64 5.61 6.85
CA LYS A 105 -17.90 6.84 6.54
C LYS A 105 -17.75 7.05 5.04
N SER A 106 -17.53 5.99 4.27
CA SER A 106 -17.44 6.06 2.81
C SER A 106 -18.75 6.51 2.17
N SER A 107 -19.88 6.28 2.84
CA SER A 107 -21.22 6.70 2.44
C SER A 107 -21.67 8.02 3.08
N ALA A 108 -20.76 8.77 3.71
CA ALA A 108 -21.09 10.01 4.39
C ALA A 108 -21.56 11.09 3.41
N GLU A 109 -22.70 11.72 3.72
CA GLU A 109 -23.31 12.77 2.92
C GLU A 109 -23.09 14.15 3.54
N ALA A 110 -23.07 15.18 2.68
CA ALA A 110 -22.94 16.56 3.13
C ALA A 110 -24.16 16.98 3.94
N VAL A 111 -23.93 17.53 5.13
CA VAL A 111 -24.99 18.05 5.97
C VAL A 111 -25.39 19.44 5.45
N THR A 112 -26.62 19.55 5.00
CA THR A 112 -27.18 20.76 4.39
C THR A 112 -28.04 21.60 5.35
N ASP A 113 -28.46 21.05 6.50
CA ASP A 113 -29.19 21.78 7.52
C ASP A 113 -28.26 22.80 8.20
N GLU A 114 -28.57 24.08 8.05
CA GLU A 114 -27.82 25.19 8.64
C GLU A 114 -27.82 25.21 10.18
N ASN A 115 -28.76 24.49 10.81
CA ASN A 115 -28.86 24.38 12.26
C ASN A 115 -28.13 23.14 12.79
N ALA A 116 -27.75 22.24 11.92
CA ALA A 116 -27.00 21.06 12.33
C ALA A 116 -25.63 21.43 12.94
N THR A 117 -25.26 20.70 13.96
CA THR A 117 -23.97 20.84 14.63
C THR A 117 -23.11 19.60 14.40
N ILE A 118 -21.81 19.79 14.39
CA ILE A 118 -20.83 18.72 14.28
C ILE A 118 -20.91 17.76 15.48
N GLN A 119 -20.82 16.46 15.19
CA GLN A 119 -20.84 15.37 16.16
C GLN A 119 -19.62 14.47 15.96
N ASN A 120 -19.33 13.62 16.94
CA ASN A 120 -18.34 12.56 16.77
C ASN A 120 -18.75 11.64 15.62
N GLY A 121 -17.77 11.28 14.77
CA GLY A 121 -17.98 10.50 13.56
C GLY A 121 -18.20 11.34 12.30
N ASP A 122 -18.54 12.63 12.41
CA ASP A 122 -18.61 13.53 11.25
C ASP A 122 -17.22 13.76 10.67
N THR A 123 -17.12 13.96 9.36
CA THR A 123 -15.93 14.48 8.70
C THR A 123 -16.11 15.96 8.45
N ALA A 124 -15.40 16.79 9.19
CA ALA A 124 -15.43 18.24 9.07
C ALA A 124 -14.30 18.74 8.16
N THR A 125 -14.63 19.58 7.17
CA THR A 125 -13.67 20.37 6.41
C THR A 125 -13.45 21.68 7.16
N ILE A 126 -12.25 21.92 7.67
CA ILE A 126 -11.93 23.06 8.53
C ILE A 126 -10.76 23.88 7.99
N ASN A 127 -10.75 25.16 8.34
CA ASN A 127 -9.54 25.98 8.33
C ASN A 127 -9.13 26.22 9.78
N PHE A 128 -7.84 26.24 10.06
CA PHE A 128 -7.38 26.57 11.40
C PHE A 128 -6.04 27.32 11.38
N VAL A 129 -5.87 28.17 12.41
CA VAL A 129 -4.60 28.88 12.69
C VAL A 129 -4.30 28.73 14.17
N GLY A 130 -3.19 28.05 14.46
CA GLY A 130 -2.66 27.89 15.82
C GLY A 130 -1.73 29.04 16.21
N THR A 131 -1.96 29.58 17.39
CA THR A 131 -1.12 30.62 17.99
C THR A 131 -0.63 30.20 19.37
N LYS A 132 0.61 30.55 19.68
CA LYS A 132 1.21 30.46 21.02
C LYS A 132 1.63 31.86 21.45
N ASP A 133 1.23 32.31 22.65
CA ASP A 133 1.46 33.65 23.11
C ASP A 133 1.00 34.75 22.15
N GLY A 134 -0.02 34.45 21.30
CA GLY A 134 -0.56 35.35 20.30
C GLY A 134 0.18 35.38 18.97
N GLU A 135 1.26 34.61 18.81
CA GLU A 135 2.01 34.50 17.56
C GLU A 135 1.74 33.12 16.87
N ALA A 136 1.51 33.15 15.55
CA ALA A 136 1.34 31.92 14.80
C ALA A 136 2.66 31.14 14.72
N PHE A 137 2.57 29.80 14.83
CA PHE A 137 3.73 28.92 14.78
C PHE A 137 3.73 28.03 13.53
N GLU A 138 4.90 27.57 13.13
CA GLU A 138 5.09 26.70 11.96
C GLU A 138 4.38 25.36 12.17
N GLY A 139 3.60 24.95 11.14
CA GLY A 139 2.77 23.74 11.20
C GLY A 139 1.43 23.90 11.92
N GLY A 140 1.16 25.10 12.51
CA GLY A 140 -0.10 25.41 13.20
C GLY A 140 -1.24 25.85 12.27
N THR A 141 -1.04 25.94 10.94
CA THR A 141 -2.06 26.44 10.01
C THR A 141 -2.45 25.36 8.99
N GLY A 142 -3.76 25.20 8.78
CA GLY A 142 -4.33 24.34 7.76
C GLY A 142 -5.53 24.97 7.09
N ASN A 143 -5.70 24.72 5.78
CA ASN A 143 -6.83 25.18 5.01
C ASN A 143 -7.51 24.00 4.30
N ASN A 144 -8.85 23.98 4.31
CA ASN A 144 -9.66 22.90 3.74
C ASN A 144 -9.18 21.50 4.21
N TYR A 145 -8.85 21.39 5.48
CA TYR A 145 -8.38 20.16 6.07
C TYR A 145 -9.57 19.30 6.48
N ASP A 146 -9.65 18.08 5.94
CA ASP A 146 -10.70 17.13 6.30
C ASP A 146 -10.28 16.36 7.56
N LEU A 147 -11.07 16.52 8.61
CA LEU A 147 -10.85 15.93 9.93
C LEU A 147 -12.04 15.07 10.35
N VAL A 148 -11.80 13.80 10.65
CA VAL A 148 -12.82 12.94 11.28
C VAL A 148 -12.86 13.23 12.76
N ILE A 149 -13.98 13.75 13.23
CA ILE A 149 -14.16 14.15 14.63
C ILE A 149 -14.31 12.92 15.53
N GLY A 150 -13.50 12.86 16.57
CA GLY A 150 -13.38 11.72 17.48
C GLY A 150 -12.38 10.65 17.01
N SER A 151 -11.58 10.94 15.98
CA SER A 151 -10.54 10.02 15.49
C SER A 151 -9.30 9.96 16.37
N GLY A 152 -9.05 10.99 17.19
CA GLY A 152 -7.83 11.13 17.98
C GLY A 152 -6.58 11.42 17.14
N SER A 153 -6.74 11.88 15.89
CA SER A 153 -5.64 12.23 15.01
C SER A 153 -4.98 13.57 15.34
N MET A 154 -5.71 14.41 16.06
CA MET A 154 -5.23 15.70 16.54
C MET A 154 -4.81 15.64 18.01
N ILE A 155 -4.15 16.70 18.49
CA ILE A 155 -3.81 16.81 19.91
C ILE A 155 -5.08 16.88 20.76
N PRO A 156 -5.03 16.40 22.02
CA PRO A 156 -6.18 16.40 22.93
C PRO A 156 -6.82 17.78 23.06
N GLY A 157 -8.13 17.86 23.05
CA GLY A 157 -8.91 19.09 23.13
C GLY A 157 -9.24 19.74 21.78
N PHE A 158 -8.52 19.41 20.72
CA PHE A 158 -8.72 20.01 19.40
C PHE A 158 -10.04 19.53 18.77
N GLU A 159 -10.23 18.21 18.65
CA GLU A 159 -11.44 17.63 18.06
C GLU A 159 -12.66 17.87 18.93
N GLU A 160 -12.53 17.75 20.24
CA GLU A 160 -13.58 18.05 21.22
C GLU A 160 -14.04 19.51 21.16
N GLY A 161 -13.10 20.43 20.84
CA GLY A 161 -13.40 21.84 20.67
C GLY A 161 -14.31 22.13 19.48
N ILE A 162 -14.32 21.26 18.44
CA ILE A 162 -15.10 21.39 17.23
C ILE A 162 -16.51 20.83 17.40
N VAL A 163 -16.69 19.85 18.28
CA VAL A 163 -18.02 19.27 18.56
C VAL A 163 -19.00 20.39 18.97
N GLY A 164 -20.18 20.36 18.35
CA GLY A 164 -21.22 21.36 18.57
C GLY A 164 -21.14 22.60 17.71
N MET A 165 -20.04 22.81 16.95
CA MET A 165 -19.93 23.93 16.00
C MET A 165 -20.82 23.69 14.77
N LYS A 166 -21.25 24.79 14.14
CA LYS A 166 -22.04 24.82 12.92
C LYS A 166 -21.17 25.14 11.71
N LYS A 167 -21.66 24.82 10.52
CA LYS A 167 -21.07 25.31 9.28
C LYS A 167 -20.96 26.82 9.27
N GLY A 168 -19.78 27.34 8.87
CA GLY A 168 -19.43 28.77 8.84
C GLY A 168 -19.05 29.35 10.19
N GLU A 169 -19.15 28.62 11.29
CA GLU A 169 -18.77 29.09 12.61
C GLU A 169 -17.25 29.14 12.77
N THR A 170 -16.77 30.18 13.44
CA THR A 170 -15.36 30.33 13.86
C THR A 170 -15.29 30.36 15.37
N LYS A 171 -14.39 29.58 15.95
CA LYS A 171 -14.20 29.47 17.40
C LYS A 171 -12.72 29.33 17.76
N ASP A 172 -12.34 29.97 18.85
CA ASP A 172 -11.02 29.80 19.46
C ASP A 172 -11.06 28.57 20.39
N VAL A 173 -10.22 27.59 20.11
CA VAL A 173 -10.14 26.32 20.84
C VAL A 173 -8.78 26.30 21.57
N PRO A 174 -8.76 26.44 22.91
CA PRO A 174 -7.55 26.31 23.70
C PRO A 174 -7.17 24.83 23.85
N VAL A 175 -5.88 24.52 23.69
CA VAL A 175 -5.31 23.17 23.82
C VAL A 175 -3.97 23.23 24.51
N THR A 176 -3.55 22.11 25.10
CA THR A 176 -2.19 21.94 25.63
C THR A 176 -1.51 20.82 24.85
N PHE A 177 -0.34 21.07 24.29
CA PHE A 177 0.43 20.05 23.60
C PHE A 177 0.90 18.97 24.60
N PRO A 178 0.87 17.67 24.22
CA PRO A 178 1.41 16.61 25.07
C PRO A 178 2.89 16.82 25.41
N GLU A 179 3.31 16.40 26.59
CA GLU A 179 4.71 16.47 27.06
C GLU A 179 5.70 15.77 26.11
N ASN A 180 5.26 14.71 25.44
CA ASN A 180 6.02 13.91 24.48
C ASN A 180 5.80 14.32 23.02
N TYR A 181 5.32 15.54 22.78
CA TYR A 181 5.08 16.03 21.42
C TYR A 181 6.38 16.09 20.62
N ARG A 182 6.31 15.71 19.32
CA ARG A 182 7.50 15.61 18.44
C ARG A 182 8.29 16.92 18.35
N ASN A 183 7.60 18.07 18.29
CA ASN A 183 8.23 19.37 18.34
C ASN A 183 8.45 19.76 19.81
N THR A 184 9.71 19.74 20.25
CA THR A 184 10.10 20.01 21.63
C THR A 184 9.87 21.46 22.10
N GLU A 185 9.71 22.41 21.15
CA GLU A 185 9.40 23.81 21.46
C GLU A 185 7.90 23.98 21.79
N LEU A 186 7.07 23.05 21.37
CA LEU A 186 5.63 23.03 21.63
C LEU A 186 5.25 22.03 22.75
N ALA A 187 6.10 21.06 23.06
CA ALA A 187 5.81 20.05 24.08
C ALA A 187 5.44 20.67 25.41
N GLY A 188 4.31 20.28 26.00
CA GLY A 188 3.77 20.81 27.25
C GLY A 188 3.29 22.26 27.20
N GLN A 189 3.27 22.90 26.03
CA GLN A 189 2.87 24.31 25.88
C GLN A 189 1.38 24.47 25.59
N ASP A 190 0.81 25.56 26.08
CA ASP A 190 -0.55 25.96 25.73
C ASP A 190 -0.57 26.69 24.38
N ALA A 191 -1.60 26.46 23.62
CA ALA A 191 -1.84 27.12 22.34
C ALA A 191 -3.35 27.37 22.15
N VAL A 192 -3.68 28.29 21.26
CA VAL A 192 -5.07 28.53 20.86
C VAL A 192 -5.17 28.33 19.36
N PHE A 193 -6.11 27.49 18.94
CA PHE A 193 -6.45 27.31 17.54
C PHE A 193 -7.73 28.03 17.20
N GLN A 194 -7.64 29.04 16.34
CA GLN A 194 -8.82 29.61 15.72
C GLN A 194 -9.27 28.69 14.59
N ILE A 195 -10.43 28.03 14.76
CA ILE A 195 -10.95 27.03 13.84
C ILE A 195 -12.22 27.57 13.18
N THR A 196 -12.26 27.48 11.86
CA THR A 196 -13.45 27.81 11.06
C THR A 196 -13.97 26.56 10.34
N VAL A 197 -15.21 26.20 10.56
CA VAL A 197 -15.88 25.07 9.89
C VAL A 197 -16.36 25.49 8.52
N GLN A 198 -15.85 24.89 7.45
CA GLN A 198 -16.29 25.16 6.07
C GLN A 198 -17.52 24.34 5.70
N SER A 199 -17.49 23.06 6.01
CA SER A 199 -18.56 22.08 5.79
C SER A 199 -18.32 20.85 6.61
N PHE A 200 -19.30 19.97 6.70
CA PHE A 200 -19.10 18.63 7.25
C PHE A 200 -20.02 17.62 6.59
N LYS A 201 -19.58 16.38 6.59
CA LYS A 201 -20.30 15.20 6.12
C LYS A 201 -20.62 14.31 7.31
N ARG A 202 -21.78 13.68 7.28
CA ARG A 202 -22.19 12.74 8.33
C ARG A 202 -22.41 11.36 7.76
N PRO A 203 -21.81 10.32 8.36
CA PRO A 203 -22.15 8.95 8.03
C PRO A 203 -23.63 8.69 8.29
N PRO A 204 -24.30 7.89 7.45
CA PRO A 204 -25.67 7.47 7.73
C PRO A 204 -25.75 6.64 9.01
N GLU A 205 -26.92 6.63 9.64
CA GLU A 205 -27.19 5.71 10.73
C GLU A 205 -27.35 4.29 10.19
N LEU A 206 -26.70 3.31 10.84
CA LEU A 206 -26.83 1.91 10.47
C LEU A 206 -28.18 1.37 10.91
N THR A 207 -29.10 1.23 9.98
CA THR A 207 -30.44 0.69 10.17
C THR A 207 -30.75 -0.39 9.13
N ASP A 208 -31.73 -1.24 9.38
CA ASP A 208 -32.17 -2.24 8.40
C ASP A 208 -32.60 -1.59 7.07
N ASP A 209 -33.27 -0.43 7.15
CA ASP A 209 -33.68 0.32 5.95
C ASP A 209 -32.48 0.80 5.14
N TRP A 210 -31.45 1.32 5.82
CA TRP A 210 -30.21 1.72 5.14
C TRP A 210 -29.50 0.53 4.50
N VAL A 211 -29.38 -0.58 5.25
CA VAL A 211 -28.76 -1.81 4.77
C VAL A 211 -29.48 -2.32 3.51
N ALA A 212 -30.82 -2.39 3.55
CA ALA A 212 -31.62 -2.88 2.43
C ALA A 212 -31.56 -1.96 1.19
N ALA A 213 -31.33 -0.66 1.40
CA ALA A 213 -31.23 0.31 0.31
C ALA A 213 -29.83 0.39 -0.32
N ASN A 214 -28.78 0.06 0.42
CA ASN A 214 -27.39 0.31 0.02
C ASN A 214 -26.52 -0.95 -0.12
N THR A 215 -27.05 -2.13 0.25
CA THR A 215 -26.32 -3.41 0.19
C THR A 215 -27.24 -4.51 -0.32
N ASP A 216 -26.68 -5.71 -0.54
CA ASP A 216 -27.46 -6.90 -0.94
C ASP A 216 -28.16 -7.60 0.26
N TYR A 217 -28.05 -7.04 1.45
CA TYR A 217 -28.59 -7.60 2.69
C TYR A 217 -29.87 -6.88 3.11
N LYS A 218 -30.65 -7.48 4.01
CA LYS A 218 -31.93 -6.93 4.45
C LYS A 218 -31.91 -6.38 5.87
N THR A 219 -30.98 -6.88 6.69
CA THR A 219 -30.88 -6.50 8.09
C THR A 219 -29.44 -6.15 8.46
N VAL A 220 -29.29 -5.38 9.52
CA VAL A 220 -27.98 -5.05 10.13
C VAL A 220 -27.22 -6.31 10.51
N ASP A 221 -27.91 -7.33 11.06
CA ASP A 221 -27.29 -8.57 11.47
C ASP A 221 -26.74 -9.37 10.27
N GLU A 222 -27.48 -9.46 9.17
CA GLU A 222 -27.00 -10.10 7.93
C GLU A 222 -25.79 -9.38 7.37
N TYR A 223 -25.82 -8.05 7.35
CA TYR A 223 -24.70 -7.23 6.87
C TYR A 223 -23.45 -7.41 7.73
N LYS A 224 -23.59 -7.34 9.08
CA LYS A 224 -22.47 -7.58 10.00
C LYS A 224 -21.92 -9.01 9.91
N ALA A 225 -22.77 -10.00 9.71
CA ALA A 225 -22.34 -11.38 9.50
C ALA A 225 -21.50 -11.51 8.21
N ASN A 226 -21.90 -10.83 7.13
CA ASN A 226 -21.09 -10.78 5.90
C ASN A 226 -19.75 -10.07 6.12
N VAL A 227 -19.74 -8.89 6.77
CA VAL A 227 -18.50 -8.18 7.10
C VAL A 227 -17.55 -9.07 7.91
N ARG A 228 -18.07 -9.83 8.87
CA ARG A 228 -17.27 -10.81 9.63
C ARG A 228 -16.66 -11.86 8.70
N THR A 229 -17.46 -12.44 7.81
CA THR A 229 -16.98 -13.45 6.86
C THR A 229 -15.88 -12.90 5.96
N GLN A 230 -16.01 -11.65 5.48
CA GLN A 230 -14.96 -10.98 4.69
C GLN A 230 -13.67 -10.80 5.49
N LEU A 231 -13.78 -10.33 6.74
CA LEU A 231 -12.61 -10.16 7.61
C LEU A 231 -11.93 -11.51 7.93
N GLU A 232 -12.70 -12.59 8.13
CA GLU A 232 -12.17 -13.93 8.32
C GLU A 232 -11.43 -14.45 7.08
N GLN A 233 -11.95 -14.17 5.88
CA GLN A 233 -11.27 -14.50 4.61
C GLN A 233 -9.98 -13.69 4.44
N GLU A 234 -10.02 -12.37 4.70
CA GLU A 234 -8.83 -11.52 4.67
C GLU A 234 -7.76 -12.00 5.66
N ALA A 235 -8.14 -12.36 6.88
CA ALA A 235 -7.23 -12.90 7.88
C ALA A 235 -6.61 -14.25 7.46
N GLN A 236 -7.40 -15.13 6.84
CA GLN A 236 -6.90 -16.40 6.29
C GLN A 236 -5.92 -16.16 5.14
N GLU A 237 -6.26 -15.30 4.19
CA GLU A 237 -5.39 -14.95 3.07
C GLU A 237 -4.07 -14.32 3.54
N GLN A 238 -4.14 -13.45 4.56
CA GLN A 238 -2.96 -12.85 5.17
C GLN A 238 -2.07 -13.91 5.85
N ALA A 239 -2.68 -14.85 6.59
CA ALA A 239 -1.97 -15.96 7.22
C ALA A 239 -1.30 -16.86 6.17
N ASP A 240 -2.02 -17.22 5.10
CA ASP A 240 -1.50 -18.05 4.01
C ASP A 240 -0.35 -17.35 3.26
N ASN A 241 -0.47 -16.05 3.00
CA ASN A 241 0.59 -15.26 2.37
C ASN A 241 1.82 -15.15 3.28
N SER A 242 1.61 -14.94 4.58
CA SER A 242 2.69 -14.93 5.58
C SER A 242 3.40 -16.29 5.64
N LEU A 243 2.62 -17.39 5.62
CA LEU A 243 3.14 -18.75 5.61
C LEU A 243 4.01 -19.00 4.37
N ARG A 244 3.49 -18.65 3.17
CA ARG A 244 4.25 -18.78 1.90
C ARG A 244 5.53 -17.97 1.91
N SER A 245 5.45 -16.72 2.36
CA SER A 245 6.60 -15.82 2.47
C SER A 245 7.65 -16.35 3.44
N THR A 246 7.23 -16.87 4.58
CA THR A 246 8.14 -17.45 5.59
C THR A 246 8.77 -18.74 5.10
N ALA A 247 7.99 -19.62 4.45
CA ALA A 247 8.51 -20.84 3.83
C ALA A 247 9.57 -20.51 2.77
N TRP A 248 9.25 -19.58 1.87
CA TRP A 248 10.18 -19.13 0.83
C TRP A 248 11.43 -18.51 1.42
N SER A 249 11.31 -17.61 2.38
CA SER A 249 12.44 -16.97 3.05
C SER A 249 13.35 -17.99 3.73
N THR A 250 12.77 -19.04 4.33
CA THR A 250 13.51 -20.13 4.96
C THR A 250 14.33 -20.91 3.93
N VAL A 251 13.72 -21.31 2.81
CA VAL A 251 14.42 -22.02 1.73
C VAL A 251 15.50 -21.13 1.10
N TYR A 252 15.14 -19.88 0.76
CA TYR A 252 16.06 -18.94 0.13
C TYR A 252 17.29 -18.65 0.99
N THR A 253 17.08 -18.41 2.30
CA THR A 253 18.17 -18.06 3.22
C THR A 253 19.12 -19.23 3.44
N ASN A 254 18.58 -20.45 3.56
CA ASN A 254 19.36 -21.64 3.83
C ASN A 254 19.94 -22.32 2.57
N SER A 255 19.55 -21.87 1.38
CA SER A 255 20.15 -22.31 0.12
C SER A 255 21.43 -21.54 -0.18
N GLU A 256 22.44 -22.19 -0.71
CA GLU A 256 23.76 -21.64 -1.01
C GLU A 256 24.02 -21.67 -2.52
N VAL A 257 24.37 -20.51 -3.10
CA VAL A 257 24.84 -20.44 -4.49
C VAL A 257 26.32 -20.78 -4.51
N VAL A 258 26.67 -21.83 -5.25
CA VAL A 258 28.05 -22.27 -5.46
C VAL A 258 28.74 -21.40 -6.51
N GLU A 259 28.04 -21.10 -7.59
CA GLU A 259 28.53 -20.28 -8.68
C GLU A 259 27.34 -19.60 -9.36
N TYR A 260 27.49 -18.33 -9.74
CA TYR A 260 26.47 -17.61 -10.50
C TYR A 260 26.70 -17.79 -12.00
N PRO A 261 25.70 -18.21 -12.80
CA PRO A 261 25.80 -18.20 -14.26
C PRO A 261 25.98 -16.75 -14.76
N GLU A 262 27.12 -16.46 -15.40
CA GLU A 262 27.49 -15.09 -15.83
C GLU A 262 26.40 -14.46 -16.72
N LYS A 263 25.88 -15.24 -17.68
CA LYS A 263 24.84 -14.78 -18.60
C LYS A 263 23.59 -14.32 -17.87
N ASP A 264 23.12 -15.08 -16.89
CA ASP A 264 21.91 -14.77 -16.15
C ASP A 264 22.09 -13.52 -15.28
N VAL A 265 23.26 -13.37 -14.66
CA VAL A 265 23.60 -12.17 -13.87
C VAL A 265 23.69 -10.93 -14.76
N GLU A 266 24.32 -11.06 -15.94
CA GLU A 266 24.43 -9.94 -16.89
C GLU A 266 23.04 -9.48 -17.38
N GLU A 267 22.17 -10.42 -17.78
CA GLU A 267 20.82 -10.12 -18.24
C GLU A 267 19.94 -9.52 -17.12
N ALA A 268 20.00 -10.05 -15.90
CA ALA A 268 19.28 -9.51 -14.75
C ALA A 268 19.77 -8.10 -14.38
N SER A 269 21.10 -7.86 -14.40
CA SER A 269 21.68 -6.55 -14.14
C SER A 269 21.26 -5.51 -15.18
N LYS A 270 21.27 -5.91 -16.46
CA LYS A 270 20.81 -5.06 -17.57
C LYS A 270 19.33 -4.74 -17.45
N THR A 271 18.50 -5.72 -17.10
CA THR A 271 17.06 -5.51 -16.91
C THR A 271 16.80 -4.47 -15.83
N PHE A 272 17.44 -4.58 -14.68
CA PHE A 272 17.30 -3.62 -13.58
C PHE A 272 17.76 -2.21 -13.98
N ARG A 273 18.89 -2.11 -14.69
CA ARG A 273 19.39 -0.83 -15.23
C ARG A 273 18.38 -0.18 -16.19
N ASN A 274 17.81 -0.99 -17.11
CA ASN A 274 16.82 -0.51 -18.07
C ASN A 274 15.54 0.00 -17.39
N GLN A 275 15.09 -0.67 -16.31
CA GLN A 275 13.96 -0.21 -15.52
C GLN A 275 14.24 1.16 -14.87
N ALA A 276 15.43 1.33 -14.27
CA ALA A 276 15.83 2.62 -13.70
C ALA A 276 15.89 3.72 -14.76
N GLU A 277 16.40 3.40 -15.97
CA GLU A 277 16.41 4.32 -17.11
C GLU A 277 15.00 4.69 -17.58
N ALA A 278 14.08 3.73 -17.63
CA ALA A 278 12.67 3.99 -17.95
C ALA A 278 12.01 4.92 -16.93
N TYR A 279 12.28 4.73 -15.64
CA TYR A 279 11.81 5.64 -14.57
C TYR A 279 12.39 7.05 -14.72
N ALA A 280 13.68 7.17 -15.00
CA ALA A 280 14.31 8.47 -15.24
C ALA A 280 13.63 9.21 -16.40
N LYS A 281 13.37 8.51 -17.51
CA LYS A 281 12.69 9.06 -18.70
C LYS A 281 11.26 9.52 -18.43
N GLN A 282 10.49 8.82 -17.57
CA GLN A 282 9.17 9.28 -17.15
C GLN A 282 9.24 10.64 -16.42
N GLY A 283 10.33 10.88 -15.67
CA GLY A 283 10.64 12.16 -15.03
C GLY A 283 11.33 13.17 -15.95
N ASN A 284 11.47 12.92 -17.26
CA ASN A 284 12.26 13.72 -18.21
C ASN A 284 13.71 13.93 -17.73
N MET A 285 14.33 12.91 -17.17
CA MET A 285 15.72 12.93 -16.67
C MET A 285 16.56 11.87 -17.36
N GLU A 286 17.87 12.13 -17.48
CA GLU A 286 18.83 11.08 -17.83
C GLU A 286 19.11 10.21 -16.61
N LEU A 287 19.57 8.96 -16.83
CA LEU A 287 19.82 8.00 -15.75
C LEU A 287 20.81 8.54 -14.71
N GLU A 288 21.90 9.17 -15.16
CA GLU A 288 22.91 9.74 -14.29
C GLU A 288 22.34 10.83 -13.37
N ASP A 289 21.49 11.71 -13.90
CA ASP A 289 20.84 12.78 -13.15
C ASP A 289 19.82 12.23 -12.17
N PHE A 290 19.07 11.21 -12.58
CA PHE A 290 18.13 10.49 -11.71
C PHE A 290 18.85 9.85 -10.53
N VAL A 291 19.92 9.07 -10.77
CA VAL A 291 20.72 8.41 -9.74
C VAL A 291 21.35 9.45 -8.80
N ALA A 292 21.91 10.53 -9.35
CA ALA A 292 22.48 11.63 -8.55
C ALA A 292 21.43 12.32 -7.68
N SER A 293 20.19 12.51 -8.19
CA SER A 293 19.08 13.09 -7.43
C SER A 293 18.72 12.29 -6.17
N GLN A 294 18.96 10.97 -6.20
CA GLN A 294 18.77 10.07 -5.05
C GLN A 294 19.98 10.07 -4.09
N GLY A 295 21.03 10.84 -4.39
CA GLY A 295 22.24 10.93 -3.58
C GLY A 295 23.14 9.69 -3.67
N VAL A 296 23.08 8.97 -4.79
CA VAL A 296 23.86 7.76 -5.09
C VAL A 296 24.85 8.07 -6.22
N SER A 297 26.06 7.54 -6.17
CA SER A 297 26.99 7.59 -7.28
C SER A 297 26.65 6.54 -8.34
N MET A 298 27.09 6.74 -9.61
CA MET A 298 26.91 5.72 -10.64
C MET A 298 27.63 4.41 -10.31
N ASP A 299 28.79 4.47 -9.68
CA ASP A 299 29.53 3.27 -9.24
C ASP A 299 28.73 2.48 -8.17
N ASP A 300 28.13 3.19 -7.21
CA ASP A 300 27.27 2.56 -6.20
C ASP A 300 25.99 1.99 -6.84
N PHE A 301 25.43 2.68 -7.84
CA PHE A 301 24.27 2.20 -8.59
C PHE A 301 24.58 0.92 -9.37
N GLU A 302 25.70 0.88 -10.09
CA GLU A 302 26.14 -0.34 -10.82
C GLU A 302 26.40 -1.50 -9.85
N ALA A 303 26.98 -1.24 -8.67
CA ALA A 303 27.13 -2.25 -7.62
C ALA A 303 25.77 -2.76 -7.10
N GLN A 304 24.75 -1.89 -6.99
CA GLN A 304 23.38 -2.29 -6.64
C GLN A 304 22.75 -3.13 -7.74
N CYS A 305 22.95 -2.79 -9.03
CA CYS A 305 22.50 -3.58 -10.16
C CYS A 305 23.04 -5.02 -10.08
N GLN A 306 24.34 -5.17 -9.74
CA GLN A 306 24.97 -6.49 -9.57
C GLN A 306 24.40 -7.26 -8.36
N GLN A 307 24.19 -6.58 -7.23
CA GLN A 307 23.59 -7.21 -6.05
C GLN A 307 22.15 -7.69 -6.32
N TYR A 308 21.35 -6.86 -7.00
CA TYR A 308 20.01 -7.24 -7.42
C TYR A 308 20.04 -8.45 -8.36
N ALA A 309 20.92 -8.42 -9.37
CA ALA A 309 21.06 -9.50 -10.33
C ALA A 309 21.41 -10.82 -9.65
N GLN A 310 22.37 -10.80 -8.73
CA GLN A 310 22.74 -11.99 -7.95
C GLN A 310 21.57 -12.51 -7.09
N ALA A 311 20.83 -11.62 -6.42
CA ALA A 311 19.66 -12.00 -5.64
C ALA A 311 18.57 -12.65 -6.51
N LYS A 312 18.28 -12.03 -7.68
CA LYS A 312 17.32 -12.55 -8.67
C LYS A 312 17.75 -13.92 -9.20
N VAL A 313 19.01 -14.05 -9.65
CA VAL A 313 19.55 -15.32 -10.17
C VAL A 313 19.56 -16.41 -9.09
N LYS A 314 19.90 -16.09 -7.83
CA LYS A 314 19.76 -17.02 -6.71
C LYS A 314 18.32 -17.53 -6.59
N GLN A 315 17.34 -16.63 -6.66
CA GLN A 315 15.93 -17.00 -6.62
C GLN A 315 15.56 -17.94 -7.77
N ASP A 316 15.95 -17.59 -8.99
CA ASP A 316 15.62 -18.37 -10.20
C ASP A 316 16.28 -19.75 -10.19
N LEU A 317 17.53 -19.85 -9.73
CA LEU A 317 18.23 -21.12 -9.55
C LEU A 317 17.51 -22.03 -8.55
N ILE A 318 17.07 -21.48 -7.41
CA ILE A 318 16.35 -22.26 -6.40
C ILE A 318 15.00 -22.74 -6.96
N ILE A 319 14.22 -21.85 -7.58
CA ILE A 319 12.91 -22.21 -8.15
C ILE A 319 13.09 -23.24 -9.25
N GLN A 320 14.02 -23.02 -10.19
CA GLN A 320 14.27 -23.97 -11.28
C GLN A 320 14.73 -25.34 -10.75
N GLY A 321 15.60 -25.36 -9.75
CA GLY A 321 16.07 -26.62 -9.18
C GLY A 321 14.96 -27.38 -8.43
N ILE A 322 14.02 -26.67 -7.78
CA ILE A 322 12.83 -27.30 -7.20
C ILE A 322 11.91 -27.82 -8.31
N MET A 323 11.68 -27.05 -9.38
CA MET A 323 10.89 -27.51 -10.54
C MET A 323 11.51 -28.74 -11.17
N ASP A 324 12.82 -28.77 -11.39
CA ASP A 324 13.54 -29.92 -11.95
C ASP A 324 13.44 -31.17 -11.06
N ALA A 325 13.33 -31.01 -9.73
CA ALA A 325 13.22 -32.09 -8.76
C ALA A 325 11.78 -32.65 -8.60
N GLU A 326 10.79 -31.82 -8.84
CA GLU A 326 9.36 -32.20 -8.68
C GLU A 326 8.70 -32.66 -9.99
N GLY A 327 9.29 -32.36 -11.16
CA GLY A 327 8.85 -32.77 -12.50
C GLY A 327 7.95 -31.76 -13.14
#